data_88fecb2326f5ac76f68bfae4dd25da78
#
_entry.id   88fecb2326f5ac76f68bfae4dd25da78
#
_cell.length_a   1.000
_cell.length_b   1.000
_cell.length_c   1.000
_cell.angle_alpha   90.00
_cell.angle_beta   90.00
_cell.angle_gamma   90.00
#
_symmetry.space_group_name_H-M   'P 1'
#
loop_
_entity.id
_entity.type
_entity.pdbx_description
1 polymer ?
#
loop_
_entity_poly.entity_id
_entity_poly.type
_entity_poly.pdbx_seq_one_letter_code
_entity_poly.pdbx_strand_id
1 'polypeptide(L)'
;MIRRLAEGRTVRSVGVEEELLIVESGTGRPRALASAVIRAAGPGAEEPGSGELCADERSAGELDAVQPLEFELQKQQLEIDTRPCYSLDELSRELRRCRATAAVAAARAGVTVAALGTSPVAVHPEVVPTSRYQAMAEAFGLTAQEQLTCGCHVHVGISSAEEGVAVLDRIQPWLATLLALSANSPFWQGVDSAYASFRYQAWGRWPCSGPTYQFGSVEVYQATVQQMIDTETLLDSGMVYFDARLSQHYPTVEVRIADVCQHAEDAVLIAALIRGLVETEARNWQAGRSDPPARTEQLRLARWRASRSGLDDVLINPVTFRPDKAVAVTGLLVEHVRDALADAGDTLLVADLLDAVLHRGNGAAAQRSEYQRRGRLVDVITAAAATTTS
;
A
#
# COMPACT_ATOMS: atom_id res chain seq x y z
N MET A 1 8.42 18.45 0.74
CA MET A 1 7.71 18.44 -0.56
C MET A 1 6.30 19.04 -0.45
N ILE A 2 6.24 20.35 -0.20
CA ILE A 2 4.99 21.09 -0.08
C ILE A 2 5.02 22.20 -1.12
N ARG A 3 4.00 22.26 -1.99
CA ARG A 3 3.87 23.27 -3.04
C ARG A 3 2.87 24.35 -2.61
N ARG A 4 3.25 25.62 -2.75
CA ARG A 4 2.31 26.74 -2.60
C ARG A 4 1.47 26.89 -3.88
N LEU A 5 0.16 26.90 -3.72
CA LEU A 5 -0.80 27.21 -4.75
C LEU A 5 -1.08 28.73 -4.79
N ALA A 6 -1.80 29.20 -5.83
CA ALA A 6 -2.37 30.54 -5.83
C ALA A 6 -3.24 30.72 -4.56
N GLU A 7 -3.31 31.96 -4.04
CA GLU A 7 -4.02 32.30 -2.80
C GLU A 7 -3.38 31.81 -1.48
N GLY A 8 -2.09 31.42 -1.50
CA GLY A 8 -1.36 31.05 -0.28
C GLY A 8 -1.67 29.65 0.26
N ARG A 9 -2.51 28.87 -0.41
CA ARG A 9 -2.78 27.46 -0.08
C ARG A 9 -1.55 26.59 -0.35
N THR A 10 -1.38 25.54 0.43
CA THR A 10 -0.30 24.57 0.27
C THR A 10 -0.88 23.18 0.03
N VAL A 11 -0.24 22.41 -0.87
CA VAL A 11 -0.58 21.02 -1.13
C VAL A 11 0.67 20.17 -0.98
N ARG A 12 0.53 19.04 -0.27
CA ARG A 12 1.59 18.04 -0.11
C ARG A 12 1.72 17.22 -1.38
N SER A 13 2.96 16.87 -1.74
CA SER A 13 3.18 15.84 -2.74
C SER A 13 2.66 14.50 -2.24
N VAL A 14 2.20 13.68 -3.17
CA VAL A 14 1.80 12.30 -2.95
C VAL A 14 2.43 11.42 -4.02
N GLY A 15 2.98 10.28 -3.62
CA GLY A 15 3.48 9.21 -4.49
C GLY A 15 2.87 7.89 -4.07
N VAL A 16 2.78 6.94 -4.99
CA VAL A 16 2.21 5.61 -4.77
C VAL A 16 3.14 4.57 -5.35
N GLU A 17 3.43 3.55 -4.54
CA GLU A 17 4.07 2.30 -4.94
C GLU A 17 3.01 1.21 -5.00
N GLU A 18 2.97 0.42 -6.06
CA GLU A 18 2.06 -0.72 -6.19
C GLU A 18 2.83 -1.98 -6.55
N GLU A 19 2.54 -3.05 -5.84
CA GLU A 19 3.04 -4.37 -6.12
C GLU A 19 2.02 -5.15 -6.97
N LEU A 20 2.47 -5.77 -8.06
CA LEU A 20 1.62 -6.49 -9.00
C LEU A 20 2.05 -7.95 -9.13
N LEU A 21 1.10 -8.88 -9.15
CA LEU A 21 1.38 -10.28 -9.46
C LEU A 21 1.63 -10.48 -10.95
N ILE A 22 2.67 -11.25 -11.28
CA ILE A 22 2.94 -11.75 -12.64
C ILE A 22 2.19 -13.06 -12.80
N VAL A 23 1.26 -13.15 -13.77
CA VAL A 23 0.41 -14.32 -13.96
C VAL A 23 0.42 -14.80 -15.40
N GLU A 24 0.27 -16.11 -15.60
CA GLU A 24 0.15 -16.73 -16.92
C GLU A 24 -1.24 -16.47 -17.51
N SER A 25 -1.29 -15.96 -18.72
CA SER A 25 -2.55 -15.75 -19.44
C SER A 25 -3.30 -17.08 -19.63
N GLY A 26 -4.60 -17.11 -19.32
CA GLY A 26 -5.46 -18.27 -19.49
C GLY A 26 -5.48 -19.26 -18.33
N THR A 27 -4.40 -19.42 -17.55
CA THR A 27 -4.39 -20.27 -16.33
C THR A 27 -4.47 -19.49 -15.05
N GLY A 28 -4.08 -18.20 -15.07
CA GLY A 28 -3.98 -17.34 -13.90
C GLY A 28 -2.89 -17.73 -12.91
N ARG A 29 -2.02 -18.70 -13.23
CA ARG A 29 -0.97 -19.16 -12.32
C ARG A 29 0.12 -18.09 -12.17
N PRO A 30 0.53 -17.72 -10.96
CA PRO A 30 1.68 -16.84 -10.76
C PRO A 30 2.94 -17.45 -11.38
N ARG A 31 3.75 -16.60 -12.02
CA ARG A 31 4.97 -17.00 -12.73
C ARG A 31 6.18 -16.24 -12.20
N ALA A 32 7.23 -16.99 -11.90
CA ALA A 32 8.52 -16.48 -11.42
C ALA A 32 9.32 -15.81 -12.56
N LEU A 33 8.80 -14.74 -13.17
CA LEU A 33 9.33 -14.12 -14.39
C LEU A 33 9.66 -12.62 -14.22
N ALA A 34 9.80 -12.11 -12.98
CA ALA A 34 10.14 -10.70 -12.76
C ALA A 34 11.35 -10.25 -13.59
N SER A 35 12.47 -11.01 -13.56
CA SER A 35 13.66 -10.69 -14.35
C SER A 35 13.40 -10.62 -15.86
N ALA A 36 12.52 -11.46 -16.39
CA ALA A 36 12.18 -11.43 -17.81
C ALA A 36 11.32 -10.21 -18.17
N VAL A 37 10.36 -9.89 -17.31
CA VAL A 37 9.48 -8.72 -17.50
C VAL A 37 10.28 -7.42 -17.39
N ILE A 38 11.13 -7.29 -16.36
CA ILE A 38 11.97 -6.10 -16.18
C ILE A 38 12.90 -5.90 -17.39
N ARG A 39 13.60 -6.94 -17.87
CA ARG A 39 14.40 -6.84 -19.10
C ARG A 39 13.58 -6.44 -20.32
N ALA A 40 12.33 -6.89 -20.43
CA ALA A 40 11.45 -6.55 -21.53
C ALA A 40 10.93 -5.11 -21.50
N ALA A 41 11.04 -4.42 -20.36
CA ALA A 41 10.70 -2.99 -20.23
C ALA A 41 11.68 -2.08 -20.98
N GLY A 42 12.92 -2.51 -21.24
CA GLY A 42 13.92 -1.76 -22.01
C GLY A 42 15.16 -1.34 -21.21
N PRO A 43 16.11 -0.60 -21.81
CA PRO A 43 17.33 -0.18 -21.17
C PRO A 43 17.04 0.80 -20.02
N GLY A 44 17.56 0.50 -18.85
CA GLY A 44 17.30 1.15 -17.55
C GLY A 44 16.83 0.17 -16.48
N ALA A 45 16.49 -1.07 -16.87
CA ALA A 45 16.13 -2.12 -15.95
C ALA A 45 17.40 -2.81 -15.41
N GLU A 46 17.64 -2.73 -14.12
CA GLU A 46 18.78 -3.37 -13.47
C GLU A 46 18.59 -4.88 -13.34
N GLU A 47 19.66 -5.68 -13.54
CA GLU A 47 19.65 -7.11 -13.23
C GLU A 47 19.89 -7.34 -11.73
N PRO A 48 19.26 -8.37 -11.11
CA PRO A 48 19.51 -8.72 -9.72
C PRO A 48 21.00 -9.07 -9.54
N GLY A 49 21.70 -8.29 -8.72
CA GLY A 49 23.11 -8.53 -8.40
C GLY A 49 24.14 -7.68 -9.15
N SER A 50 23.75 -6.75 -10.02
CA SER A 50 24.69 -5.83 -10.70
C SER A 50 25.03 -4.57 -9.92
N GLY A 51 24.60 -4.44 -8.68
CA GLY A 51 24.98 -3.39 -7.74
C GLY A 51 24.24 -3.58 -6.43
N GLU A 52 24.92 -3.43 -5.33
CA GLU A 52 24.37 -3.30 -3.97
C GLU A 52 23.60 -1.95 -3.79
N LEU A 53 22.96 -1.47 -4.86
CA LEU A 53 22.20 -0.24 -4.85
C LEU A 53 20.72 -0.60 -4.69
N CYS A 54 20.34 -0.76 -3.43
CA CYS A 54 18.98 -0.46 -3.00
C CYS A 54 18.61 0.93 -3.56
N ALA A 55 17.32 1.28 -3.63
CA ALA A 55 16.79 2.59 -4.04
C ALA A 55 17.49 3.85 -3.44
N ASP A 56 18.62 3.66 -2.79
CA ASP A 56 19.41 4.54 -1.92
C ASP A 56 20.18 5.65 -2.63
N GLU A 57 20.43 5.58 -3.95
CA GLU A 57 21.37 6.51 -4.59
C GLU A 57 20.77 7.38 -5.71
N ARG A 58 19.45 7.49 -5.84
CA ARG A 58 18.89 8.38 -6.86
C ARG A 58 18.94 9.83 -6.40
N SER A 59 19.81 10.59 -7.04
CA SER A 59 19.92 12.04 -6.82
C SER A 59 18.64 12.75 -7.33
N ALA A 60 18.22 13.80 -6.63
CA ALA A 60 17.04 14.63 -6.90
C ALA A 60 16.97 15.30 -8.30
N GLY A 61 17.85 14.95 -9.23
CA GLY A 61 17.96 15.54 -10.57
C GLY A 61 17.41 14.71 -11.72
N GLU A 62 16.97 13.45 -11.50
CA GLU A 62 16.50 12.54 -12.56
C GLU A 62 14.98 12.35 -12.61
N LEU A 63 14.23 13.37 -12.26
CA LEU A 63 12.76 13.32 -12.10
C LEU A 63 11.95 13.11 -13.40
N ASP A 64 12.57 13.11 -14.58
CA ASP A 64 11.89 12.95 -15.88
C ASP A 64 12.10 11.57 -16.54
N ALA A 65 12.90 10.68 -15.96
CA ALA A 65 13.07 9.32 -16.47
C ALA A 65 11.82 8.48 -16.17
N VAL A 66 11.46 7.59 -17.10
CA VAL A 66 10.46 6.55 -16.86
C VAL A 66 10.91 5.75 -15.64
N GLN A 67 10.08 5.74 -14.57
CA GLN A 67 10.40 4.96 -13.37
C GLN A 67 10.53 3.49 -13.78
N PRO A 68 11.65 2.83 -13.46
CA PRO A 68 11.86 1.44 -13.81
C PRO A 68 10.88 0.54 -13.05
N LEU A 69 10.60 -0.63 -13.62
CA LEU A 69 9.98 -1.72 -12.87
C LEU A 69 11.03 -2.27 -11.90
N GLU A 70 10.63 -2.48 -10.65
CA GLU A 70 11.53 -2.94 -9.61
C GLU A 70 11.24 -4.38 -9.19
N PHE A 71 12.26 -5.03 -8.62
CA PHE A 71 12.11 -6.35 -8.00
C PHE A 71 11.52 -6.20 -6.61
N GLU A 72 10.61 -7.11 -6.29
CA GLU A 72 10.17 -7.36 -4.91
C GLU A 72 10.78 -8.67 -4.40
N LEU A 73 10.47 -9.06 -3.14
CA LEU A 73 10.99 -10.27 -2.50
C LEU A 73 10.84 -11.53 -3.36
N GLN A 74 9.72 -11.66 -4.04
CA GLN A 74 9.39 -12.86 -4.80
C GLN A 74 9.43 -12.60 -6.32
N LYS A 75 9.97 -13.55 -7.09
CA LYS A 75 10.04 -13.47 -8.57
C LYS A 75 8.67 -13.43 -9.26
N GLN A 76 7.59 -13.68 -8.55
CA GLN A 76 6.21 -13.59 -9.03
C GLN A 76 5.60 -12.20 -8.90
N GLN A 77 6.36 -11.22 -8.42
CA GLN A 77 5.92 -9.85 -8.18
C GLN A 77 6.76 -8.84 -8.99
N LEU A 78 6.16 -7.70 -9.24
CA LEU A 78 6.81 -6.47 -9.72
C LEU A 78 6.35 -5.32 -8.84
N GLU A 79 7.23 -4.38 -8.60
CA GLU A 79 6.91 -3.09 -8.01
C GLU A 79 6.93 -2.00 -9.08
N ILE A 80 5.98 -1.08 -8.98
CA ILE A 80 5.85 0.11 -9.83
C ILE A 80 5.65 1.34 -8.97
N ASP A 81 6.39 2.42 -9.29
CA ASP A 81 6.38 3.66 -8.54
C ASP A 81 5.90 4.82 -9.40
N THR A 82 5.06 5.66 -8.82
CA THR A 82 4.75 6.96 -9.40
C THR A 82 5.80 7.99 -9.01
N ARG A 83 6.02 8.97 -9.89
CA ARG A 83 6.70 10.19 -9.44
C ARG A 83 5.83 10.95 -8.41
N PRO A 84 6.44 11.83 -7.59
CA PRO A 84 5.68 12.70 -6.70
C PRO A 84 4.72 13.60 -7.46
N CYS A 85 3.42 13.51 -7.15
CA CYS A 85 2.33 14.28 -7.76
C CYS A 85 1.77 15.31 -6.78
N TYR A 86 1.22 16.42 -7.30
CA TYR A 86 0.58 17.45 -6.48
C TYR A 86 -0.92 17.55 -6.71
N SER A 87 -1.46 16.93 -7.74
CA SER A 87 -2.90 16.78 -7.97
C SER A 87 -3.30 15.32 -8.14
N LEU A 88 -4.56 15.00 -7.83
CA LEU A 88 -5.08 13.64 -8.00
C LEU A 88 -5.23 13.26 -9.49
N ASP A 89 -5.48 14.23 -10.38
CA ASP A 89 -5.49 14.01 -11.83
C ASP A 89 -4.10 13.60 -12.35
N GLU A 90 -3.04 14.23 -11.81
CA GLU A 90 -1.67 13.85 -12.13
C GLU A 90 -1.37 12.45 -11.62
N LEU A 91 -1.71 12.15 -10.36
CA LEU A 91 -1.53 10.82 -9.77
C LEU A 91 -2.29 9.74 -10.55
N SER A 92 -3.54 9.98 -10.92
CA SER A 92 -4.35 9.04 -11.70
C SER A 92 -3.69 8.71 -13.05
N ARG A 93 -3.18 9.73 -13.75
CA ARG A 93 -2.45 9.53 -15.01
C ARG A 93 -1.16 8.74 -14.82
N GLU A 94 -0.40 9.03 -13.76
CA GLU A 94 0.84 8.32 -13.45
C GLU A 94 0.60 6.87 -13.10
N LEU A 95 -0.36 6.56 -12.23
CA LEU A 95 -0.73 5.18 -11.88
C LEU A 95 -1.11 4.36 -13.13
N ARG A 96 -1.98 4.91 -13.98
CA ARG A 96 -2.35 4.25 -15.24
C ARG A 96 -1.16 4.06 -16.17
N ARG A 97 -0.25 5.05 -16.25
CA ARG A 97 0.98 4.95 -17.04
C ARG A 97 1.89 3.84 -16.52
N CYS A 98 2.12 3.76 -15.21
CA CYS A 98 2.96 2.74 -14.58
C CYS A 98 2.38 1.34 -14.80
N ARG A 99 1.08 1.15 -14.57
CA ARG A 99 0.37 -0.12 -14.83
C ARG A 99 0.43 -0.52 -16.31
N ALA A 100 0.24 0.43 -17.23
CA ALA A 100 0.34 0.17 -18.67
C ALA A 100 1.77 -0.22 -19.07
N THR A 101 2.80 0.41 -18.50
CA THR A 101 4.20 0.06 -18.72
C THR A 101 4.48 -1.38 -18.27
N ALA A 102 4.05 -1.74 -17.06
CA ALA A 102 4.18 -3.09 -16.52
C ALA A 102 3.44 -4.12 -17.39
N ALA A 103 2.23 -3.80 -17.84
CA ALA A 103 1.45 -4.69 -18.72
C ALA A 103 2.11 -4.93 -20.08
N VAL A 104 2.66 -3.87 -20.70
CA VAL A 104 3.39 -4.00 -21.98
C VAL A 104 4.64 -4.85 -21.80
N ALA A 105 5.41 -4.63 -20.74
CA ALA A 105 6.60 -5.43 -20.45
C ALA A 105 6.24 -6.91 -20.18
N ALA A 106 5.20 -7.15 -19.38
CA ALA A 106 4.70 -8.50 -19.11
C ALA A 106 4.24 -9.22 -20.40
N ALA A 107 3.49 -8.54 -21.25
CA ALA A 107 3.05 -9.11 -22.54
C ALA A 107 4.23 -9.50 -23.43
N ARG A 108 5.31 -8.69 -23.48
CA ARG A 108 6.55 -9.04 -24.20
C ARG A 108 7.25 -10.28 -23.62
N ALA A 109 7.09 -10.52 -22.33
CA ALA A 109 7.60 -11.72 -21.65
C ALA A 109 6.63 -12.91 -21.70
N GLY A 110 5.49 -12.79 -22.40
CA GLY A 110 4.49 -13.85 -22.57
C GLY A 110 3.59 -14.09 -21.36
N VAL A 111 3.47 -13.09 -20.47
CA VAL A 111 2.65 -13.12 -19.26
C VAL A 111 1.80 -11.87 -19.15
N THR A 112 1.02 -11.73 -18.08
CA THR A 112 0.27 -10.51 -17.75
C THR A 112 0.47 -10.15 -16.29
N VAL A 113 0.07 -8.94 -15.89
CA VAL A 113 0.08 -8.47 -14.49
C VAL A 113 -1.34 -8.37 -13.94
N ALA A 114 -1.48 -8.58 -12.65
CA ALA A 114 -2.75 -8.49 -11.95
C ALA A 114 -2.59 -7.80 -10.59
N ALA A 115 -3.38 -6.77 -10.34
CA ALA A 115 -3.49 -6.09 -9.05
C ALA A 115 -4.37 -6.93 -8.11
N LEU A 116 -3.76 -7.86 -7.40
CA LEU A 116 -4.35 -8.77 -6.43
C LEU A 116 -3.50 -8.77 -5.18
N GLY A 117 -4.07 -8.53 -4.02
CA GLY A 117 -3.31 -8.46 -2.77
C GLY A 117 -2.68 -9.80 -2.35
N THR A 118 -3.22 -10.91 -2.84
CA THR A 118 -2.68 -12.29 -2.66
C THR A 118 -3.01 -13.14 -3.89
N SER A 119 -2.28 -14.25 -4.09
CA SER A 119 -2.62 -15.21 -5.14
C SER A 119 -3.88 -16.00 -4.79
N PRO A 120 -4.95 -15.94 -5.62
CA PRO A 120 -6.13 -16.79 -5.42
C PRO A 120 -5.84 -18.28 -5.55
N VAL A 121 -4.91 -18.69 -6.41
CA VAL A 121 -4.53 -20.09 -6.62
C VAL A 121 -3.30 -20.47 -5.81
N ALA A 122 -3.13 -21.76 -5.54
CA ALA A 122 -1.95 -22.26 -4.88
C ALA A 122 -0.67 -21.96 -5.67
N VAL A 123 0.34 -21.49 -4.96
CA VAL A 123 1.65 -21.11 -5.51
C VAL A 123 2.75 -21.39 -4.51
N HIS A 124 3.93 -21.75 -5.00
CA HIS A 124 5.17 -21.76 -4.23
C HIS A 124 6.00 -20.55 -4.69
N PRO A 125 6.11 -19.50 -3.88
CA PRO A 125 6.91 -18.33 -4.22
C PRO A 125 8.39 -18.68 -4.36
N GLU A 126 9.09 -17.93 -5.23
CA GLU A 126 10.52 -18.08 -5.45
C GLU A 126 11.21 -16.75 -5.14
N VAL A 127 12.07 -16.77 -4.13
CA VAL A 127 12.82 -15.59 -3.69
C VAL A 127 13.75 -15.08 -4.80
N VAL A 128 13.79 -13.78 -5.01
CA VAL A 128 14.76 -13.13 -5.91
C VAL A 128 16.18 -13.34 -5.35
N PRO A 129 17.17 -13.77 -6.15
CA PRO A 129 18.46 -14.24 -5.65
C PRO A 129 19.43 -13.08 -5.34
N THR A 130 19.00 -12.06 -4.59
CA THR A 130 19.88 -11.06 -4.00
C THR A 130 20.42 -11.55 -2.66
N SER A 131 21.60 -11.07 -2.23
CA SER A 131 22.18 -11.42 -0.93
C SER A 131 21.24 -11.09 0.22
N ARG A 132 20.56 -9.94 0.17
CA ARG A 132 19.61 -9.48 1.16
C ARG A 132 18.38 -10.41 1.27
N TYR A 133 17.75 -10.74 0.13
CA TYR A 133 16.55 -11.59 0.13
C TYR A 133 16.85 -13.04 0.49
N GLN A 134 18.06 -13.52 0.15
CA GLN A 134 18.52 -14.85 0.61
C GLN A 134 18.71 -14.87 2.13
N ALA A 135 19.33 -13.84 2.71
CA ALA A 135 19.46 -13.71 4.16
C ALA A 135 18.08 -13.62 4.85
N MET A 136 17.12 -12.91 4.28
CA MET A 136 15.73 -12.89 4.77
C MET A 136 15.09 -14.27 4.72
N ALA A 137 15.25 -15.01 3.62
CA ALA A 137 14.68 -16.34 3.47
C ALA A 137 15.30 -17.34 4.48
N GLU A 138 16.59 -17.23 4.77
CA GLU A 138 17.29 -18.02 5.76
C GLU A 138 16.83 -17.66 7.18
N ALA A 139 16.78 -16.38 7.52
CA ALA A 139 16.44 -15.93 8.88
C ALA A 139 14.96 -16.15 9.23
N PHE A 140 14.03 -15.99 8.28
CA PHE A 140 12.58 -16.04 8.55
C PHE A 140 11.90 -17.32 8.03
N GLY A 141 12.62 -18.19 7.35
CA GLY A 141 12.14 -19.52 6.96
C GLY A 141 10.79 -19.46 6.22
N LEU A 142 9.79 -20.20 6.73
CA LEU A 142 8.48 -20.32 6.11
C LEU A 142 7.75 -18.97 5.95
N THR A 143 7.97 -18.01 6.85
CA THR A 143 7.37 -16.66 6.72
C THR A 143 7.80 -16.01 5.41
N ALA A 144 9.09 -16.00 5.11
CA ALA A 144 9.60 -15.44 3.86
C ALA A 144 9.24 -16.31 2.64
N GLN A 145 9.29 -17.63 2.77
CA GLN A 145 9.00 -18.59 1.68
C GLN A 145 7.53 -18.55 1.22
N GLU A 146 6.59 -18.27 2.11
CA GLU A 146 5.16 -18.18 1.78
C GLU A 146 4.70 -16.75 1.51
N GLN A 147 5.55 -15.75 1.72
CA GLN A 147 5.19 -14.35 1.54
C GLN A 147 5.04 -14.02 0.05
N LEU A 148 3.82 -13.98 -0.44
CA LEU A 148 3.45 -13.50 -1.77
C LEU A 148 2.22 -12.62 -1.63
N THR A 149 2.46 -11.38 -1.26
CA THR A 149 1.43 -10.37 -0.97
C THR A 149 1.77 -9.10 -1.71
N CYS A 150 0.76 -8.43 -2.27
CA CYS A 150 0.91 -7.19 -3.02
C CYS A 150 0.17 -6.05 -2.32
N GLY A 151 0.91 -5.01 -1.96
CA GLY A 151 0.45 -3.80 -1.30
C GLY A 151 0.31 -2.61 -2.22
N CYS A 152 -0.25 -1.56 -1.62
CA CYS A 152 -0.25 -0.21 -2.15
C CYS A 152 0.31 0.69 -1.05
N HIS A 153 1.49 1.23 -1.25
CA HIS A 153 2.14 2.14 -0.30
C HIS A 153 1.95 3.58 -0.76
N VAL A 154 1.61 4.45 0.16
CA VAL A 154 1.36 5.86 -0.16
C VAL A 154 2.32 6.74 0.61
N HIS A 155 3.13 7.49 -0.12
CA HIS A 155 4.08 8.46 0.40
C HIS A 155 3.48 9.86 0.36
N VAL A 156 3.45 10.55 1.49
CA VAL A 156 2.99 11.95 1.57
C VAL A 156 4.09 12.83 2.13
N GLY A 157 4.41 13.91 1.42
CA GLY A 157 5.45 14.86 1.79
C GLY A 157 5.22 15.51 3.16
N ILE A 158 6.28 15.57 3.98
CA ILE A 158 6.31 16.25 5.27
C ILE A 158 7.32 17.39 5.28
N SER A 159 7.19 18.31 6.23
CA SER A 159 8.09 19.47 6.37
C SER A 159 9.31 19.16 7.25
N SER A 160 9.17 18.22 8.18
CA SER A 160 10.25 17.77 9.06
C SER A 160 9.94 16.38 9.63
N ALA A 161 10.96 15.74 10.22
CA ALA A 161 10.80 14.46 10.90
C ALA A 161 9.89 14.58 12.13
N GLU A 162 9.92 15.70 12.85
CA GLU A 162 9.05 16.00 14.01
C GLU A 162 7.58 16.03 13.58
N GLU A 163 7.27 16.71 12.47
CA GLU A 163 5.93 16.69 11.89
C GLU A 163 5.54 15.26 11.52
N GLY A 164 6.45 14.53 10.87
CA GLY A 164 6.19 13.16 10.45
C GLY A 164 5.85 12.22 11.60
N VAL A 165 6.64 12.24 12.69
CA VAL A 165 6.35 11.43 13.91
C VAL A 165 5.04 11.84 14.55
N ALA A 166 4.79 13.14 14.66
CA ALA A 166 3.53 13.64 15.21
C ALA A 166 2.30 13.22 14.38
N VAL A 167 2.46 13.13 13.04
CA VAL A 167 1.44 12.60 12.13
C VAL A 167 1.28 11.10 12.33
N LEU A 168 2.39 10.32 12.37
CA LEU A 168 2.34 8.86 12.58
C LEU A 168 1.56 8.49 13.84
N ASP A 169 1.78 9.21 14.94
CA ASP A 169 1.09 8.97 16.20
C ASP A 169 -0.42 9.18 16.08
N ARG A 170 -0.85 10.19 15.31
CA ARG A 170 -2.25 10.64 15.22
C ARG A 170 -3.10 9.88 14.20
N ILE A 171 -2.48 9.40 13.10
CA ILE A 171 -3.23 8.70 12.04
C ILE A 171 -3.60 7.27 12.41
N GLN A 172 -2.99 6.67 13.45
CA GLN A 172 -3.16 5.26 13.82
C GLN A 172 -4.64 4.80 13.90
N PRO A 173 -5.58 5.52 14.51
CA PRO A 173 -6.96 5.07 14.60
C PRO A 173 -7.68 4.96 13.24
N TRP A 174 -7.24 5.76 12.25
CA TRP A 174 -7.88 5.86 10.93
C TRP A 174 -7.43 4.78 9.93
N LEU A 175 -6.25 4.17 10.15
CA LEU A 175 -5.65 3.24 9.19
C LEU A 175 -6.51 1.99 8.95
N ALA A 176 -7.29 1.54 9.95
CA ALA A 176 -8.23 0.41 9.77
C ALA A 176 -9.30 0.70 8.70
N THR A 177 -9.74 1.95 8.56
CA THR A 177 -10.72 2.35 7.53
C THR A 177 -10.11 2.28 6.14
N LEU A 178 -8.85 2.68 5.98
CA LEU A 178 -8.12 2.57 4.71
C LEU A 178 -7.91 1.10 4.31
N LEU A 179 -7.57 0.23 5.28
CA LEU A 179 -7.48 -1.23 5.05
C LEU A 179 -8.81 -1.81 4.55
N ALA A 180 -9.93 -1.40 5.13
CA ALA A 180 -11.24 -1.88 4.70
C ALA A 180 -11.61 -1.42 3.29
N LEU A 181 -11.29 -0.17 2.93
CA LEU A 181 -11.53 0.39 1.60
C LEU A 181 -10.70 -0.32 0.52
N SER A 182 -9.42 -0.55 0.80
CA SER A 182 -8.46 -1.16 -0.15
C SER A 182 -8.52 -2.69 -0.21
N ALA A 183 -9.27 -3.37 0.67
CA ALA A 183 -9.24 -4.82 0.79
C ALA A 183 -9.48 -5.53 -0.56
N ASN A 184 -8.48 -6.35 -0.95
CA ASN A 184 -8.42 -6.99 -2.27
C ASN A 184 -7.69 -8.36 -2.23
N SER A 185 -7.82 -9.11 -1.11
CA SER A 185 -7.14 -10.40 -0.95
C SER A 185 -8.00 -11.45 -0.22
N PRO A 186 -9.20 -11.79 -0.78
CA PRO A 186 -10.10 -12.73 -0.10
C PRO A 186 -9.68 -14.20 -0.26
N PHE A 187 -8.86 -14.52 -1.26
CA PHE A 187 -8.42 -15.88 -1.54
C PHE A 187 -6.95 -16.07 -1.20
N TRP A 188 -6.61 -17.23 -0.66
CA TRP A 188 -5.25 -17.64 -0.32
C TRP A 188 -5.04 -19.12 -0.61
N GLN A 189 -4.02 -19.47 -1.39
CA GLN A 189 -3.63 -20.85 -1.66
C GLN A 189 -4.79 -21.76 -2.13
N GLY A 190 -5.69 -21.21 -2.95
CA GLY A 190 -6.79 -21.98 -3.53
C GLY A 190 -8.09 -21.99 -2.74
N VAL A 191 -8.15 -21.31 -1.59
CA VAL A 191 -9.34 -21.28 -0.72
C VAL A 191 -9.81 -19.86 -0.45
N ASP A 192 -11.12 -19.67 -0.22
CA ASP A 192 -11.64 -18.43 0.36
C ASP A 192 -11.22 -18.39 1.83
N SER A 193 -10.41 -17.40 2.18
CA SER A 193 -9.90 -17.20 3.53
C SER A 193 -10.96 -16.73 4.53
N ALA A 194 -12.13 -16.35 4.03
CA ALA A 194 -13.19 -15.64 4.76
C ALA A 194 -12.78 -14.25 5.27
N TYR A 195 -11.64 -13.69 4.83
CA TYR A 195 -11.21 -12.32 5.07
C TYR A 195 -11.39 -11.47 3.80
N ALA A 196 -11.60 -10.19 3.95
CA ALA A 196 -11.56 -9.25 2.82
C ALA A 196 -10.11 -8.90 2.45
N SER A 197 -9.23 -8.75 3.45
CA SER A 197 -7.78 -8.63 3.28
C SER A 197 -7.05 -9.73 4.05
N PHE A 198 -6.78 -10.85 3.41
CA PHE A 198 -5.90 -11.88 3.97
C PHE A 198 -4.42 -11.48 3.87
N ARG A 199 -4.07 -10.60 2.94
CA ARG A 199 -2.74 -9.98 2.88
C ARG A 199 -2.34 -9.43 4.24
N TYR A 200 -3.20 -8.67 4.91
CA TYR A 200 -2.91 -8.10 6.22
C TYR A 200 -2.62 -9.18 7.28
N GLN A 201 -3.31 -10.32 7.23
CA GLN A 201 -3.05 -11.46 8.13
C GLN A 201 -1.72 -12.16 7.78
N ALA A 202 -1.43 -12.36 6.50
CA ALA A 202 -0.17 -12.95 6.04
C ALA A 202 1.02 -12.04 6.38
N TRP A 203 0.89 -10.73 6.16
CA TRP A 203 1.89 -9.72 6.52
C TRP A 203 2.14 -9.65 8.02
N GLY A 204 1.12 -9.89 8.84
CA GLY A 204 1.20 -9.93 10.30
C GLY A 204 2.12 -11.02 10.88
N ARG A 205 2.69 -11.90 10.05
CA ARG A 205 3.71 -12.90 10.46
C ARG A 205 5.11 -12.30 10.61
N TRP A 206 5.38 -11.14 9.99
CA TRP A 206 6.63 -10.43 10.20
C TRP A 206 6.66 -9.82 11.61
N PRO A 207 7.78 -9.97 12.37
CA PRO A 207 7.78 -9.68 13.82
C PRO A 207 7.51 -8.22 14.17
N CYS A 208 7.81 -7.27 13.27
CA CYS A 208 7.62 -5.85 13.52
C CYS A 208 6.42 -5.25 12.76
N SER A 209 5.57 -6.09 12.14
CA SER A 209 4.41 -5.61 11.39
C SER A 209 3.27 -5.12 12.28
N GLY A 210 2.47 -4.22 11.76
CA GLY A 210 1.23 -3.77 12.38
C GLY A 210 1.29 -2.38 13.00
N PRO A 211 0.32 -2.06 13.90
CA PRO A 211 0.22 -0.76 14.54
C PRO A 211 1.31 -0.52 15.57
N THR A 212 1.70 0.74 15.70
CA THR A 212 2.64 1.21 16.71
C THR A 212 1.91 1.88 17.87
N TYR A 213 2.56 1.93 19.03
CA TYR A 213 2.23 2.90 20.06
C TYR A 213 2.78 4.26 19.68
N GLN A 214 2.29 5.32 20.32
CA GLN A 214 2.78 6.69 20.09
C GLN A 214 4.26 6.81 20.45
N PHE A 215 5.03 7.42 19.57
CA PHE A 215 6.45 7.69 19.78
C PHE A 215 6.67 8.99 20.56
N GLY A 216 5.83 10.00 20.33
CA GLY A 216 5.88 11.30 20.97
C GLY A 216 7.00 12.22 20.49
N SER A 217 8.15 11.68 20.04
CA SER A 217 9.25 12.48 19.46
C SER A 217 10.07 11.68 18.44
N VAL A 218 10.85 12.41 17.64
CA VAL A 218 11.76 11.81 16.63
C VAL A 218 12.84 10.96 17.30
N GLU A 219 13.37 11.42 18.44
CA GLU A 219 14.41 10.69 19.18
C GLU A 219 13.88 9.35 19.66
N VAL A 220 12.64 9.29 20.17
CA VAL A 220 12.02 8.04 20.60
C VAL A 220 11.75 7.14 19.40
N TYR A 221 11.27 7.67 18.28
CA TYR A 221 11.08 6.91 17.05
C TYR A 221 12.40 6.27 16.57
N GLN A 222 13.45 7.09 16.45
CA GLN A 222 14.77 6.62 16.00
C GLN A 222 15.37 5.62 16.97
N ALA A 223 15.29 5.88 18.28
CA ALA A 223 15.78 4.95 19.31
C ALA A 223 15.02 3.63 19.27
N THR A 224 13.69 3.65 19.04
CA THR A 224 12.89 2.42 18.90
C THR A 224 13.32 1.60 17.69
N VAL A 225 13.47 2.25 16.51
CA VAL A 225 13.93 1.58 15.29
C VAL A 225 15.33 1.01 15.50
N GLN A 226 16.25 1.77 16.09
CA GLN A 226 17.61 1.29 16.36
C GLN A 226 17.61 0.10 17.32
N GLN A 227 16.85 0.16 18.42
CA GLN A 227 16.71 -0.96 19.36
C GLN A 227 16.16 -2.23 18.69
N MET A 228 15.23 -2.10 17.74
CA MET A 228 14.73 -3.23 16.96
C MET A 228 15.82 -3.86 16.09
N ILE A 229 16.67 -3.04 15.45
CA ILE A 229 17.83 -3.51 14.68
C ILE A 229 18.87 -4.17 15.61
N ASP A 230 19.14 -3.56 16.76
CA ASP A 230 20.10 -4.07 17.76
C ASP A 230 19.70 -5.43 18.36
N THR A 231 18.42 -5.85 18.17
CA THR A 231 18.02 -7.24 18.52
C THR A 231 18.55 -8.26 17.54
N GLU A 232 19.17 -7.85 16.44
CA GLU A 232 19.59 -8.71 15.32
C GLU A 232 18.44 -9.53 14.69
N THR A 233 17.18 -9.19 15.04
CA THR A 233 15.98 -9.79 14.43
C THR A 233 15.67 -9.17 13.06
N LEU A 234 15.91 -7.88 12.91
CA LEU A 234 15.80 -7.17 11.64
C LEU A 234 17.19 -7.07 10.99
N LEU A 235 17.31 -7.40 9.72
CA LEU A 235 18.57 -7.31 9.00
C LEU A 235 18.99 -5.84 8.78
N ASP A 236 18.01 -4.97 8.57
CA ASP A 236 18.19 -3.55 8.28
C ASP A 236 16.91 -2.76 8.60
N SER A 237 17.00 -1.44 8.49
CA SER A 237 15.88 -0.53 8.69
C SER A 237 14.76 -0.65 7.62
N GLY A 238 15.05 -1.22 6.44
CA GLY A 238 14.05 -1.55 5.42
C GLY A 238 13.03 -2.57 5.90
N MET A 239 13.39 -3.39 6.92
CA MET A 239 12.50 -4.35 7.55
C MET A 239 11.58 -3.77 8.64
N VAL A 240 11.52 -2.45 8.81
CA VAL A 240 10.54 -1.80 9.69
C VAL A 240 9.15 -1.82 9.02
N TYR A 241 8.39 -2.88 9.27
CA TYR A 241 7.11 -3.17 8.60
C TYR A 241 5.88 -2.63 9.34
N PHE A 242 6.01 -1.49 10.01
CA PHE A 242 4.86 -0.80 10.60
C PHE A 242 3.78 -0.49 9.55
N ASP A 243 2.52 -0.41 9.95
CA ASP A 243 1.41 0.01 9.06
C ASP A 243 1.61 1.41 8.45
N ALA A 244 2.37 2.26 9.14
CA ALA A 244 2.88 3.54 8.65
C ALA A 244 4.22 3.86 9.31
N ARG A 245 5.16 4.45 8.55
CA ARG A 245 6.51 4.79 9.02
C ARG A 245 7.01 6.10 8.42
N LEU A 246 8.12 6.64 8.91
CA LEU A 246 8.91 7.60 8.15
C LEU A 246 9.65 6.85 7.03
N SER A 247 9.62 7.40 5.82
CA SER A 247 10.46 6.88 4.75
C SER A 247 11.92 7.18 5.06
N GLN A 248 12.81 6.23 4.72
CA GLN A 248 14.25 6.38 4.92
C GLN A 248 14.89 7.27 3.86
N HIS A 249 14.32 7.26 2.65
CA HIS A 249 14.93 7.88 1.47
C HIS A 249 14.28 9.20 1.09
N TYR A 250 13.02 9.38 1.47
CA TYR A 250 12.25 10.56 1.10
C TYR A 250 11.70 11.27 2.35
N PRO A 251 11.58 12.60 2.35
CA PRO A 251 10.94 13.33 3.45
C PRO A 251 9.41 13.13 3.40
N THR A 252 8.97 11.91 3.66
CA THR A 252 7.56 11.50 3.60
C THR A 252 7.16 10.64 4.80
N VAL A 253 5.88 10.69 5.15
CA VAL A 253 5.21 9.58 5.84
C VAL A 253 4.76 8.58 4.77
N GLU A 254 5.09 7.32 4.99
CA GLU A 254 4.73 6.17 4.15
C GLU A 254 3.67 5.33 4.85
N VAL A 255 2.48 5.23 4.26
CA VAL A 255 1.38 4.38 4.76
C VAL A 255 1.32 3.11 3.92
N ARG A 256 1.48 1.94 4.57
CA ARG A 256 1.72 0.62 3.95
C ARG A 256 0.56 -0.37 4.13
N ILE A 257 -0.48 0.02 4.85
CA ILE A 257 -1.54 -0.90 5.31
C ILE A 257 -2.42 -1.44 4.17
N ALA A 258 -2.52 -0.71 3.06
CA ALA A 258 -3.46 -1.01 1.98
C ALA A 258 -3.02 -2.21 1.13
N ASP A 259 -3.97 -3.07 0.74
CA ASP A 259 -3.79 -3.99 -0.38
C ASP A 259 -3.66 -3.20 -1.67
N VAL A 260 -2.94 -3.73 -2.67
CA VAL A 260 -3.00 -3.16 -4.02
C VAL A 260 -4.45 -3.15 -4.52
N CYS A 261 -4.92 -2.04 -5.04
CA CYS A 261 -6.30 -1.88 -5.49
C CYS A 261 -6.49 -2.41 -6.91
N GLN A 262 -7.60 -3.12 -7.18
CA GLN A 262 -7.90 -3.59 -8.55
C GLN A 262 -8.00 -2.43 -9.54
N HIS A 263 -8.79 -1.41 -9.20
CA HIS A 263 -8.94 -0.20 -9.99
C HIS A 263 -7.90 0.85 -9.58
N ALA A 264 -7.29 1.51 -10.55
CA ALA A 264 -6.36 2.60 -10.29
C ALA A 264 -7.05 3.77 -9.53
N GLU A 265 -8.32 3.99 -9.79
CA GLU A 265 -9.14 5.00 -9.11
C GLU A 265 -9.27 4.75 -7.61
N ASP A 266 -9.33 3.48 -7.19
CA ASP A 266 -9.39 3.13 -5.76
C ASP A 266 -8.05 3.46 -5.08
N ALA A 267 -6.92 3.26 -5.76
CA ALA A 267 -5.62 3.68 -5.27
C ALA A 267 -5.52 5.22 -5.17
N VAL A 268 -6.10 5.95 -6.13
CA VAL A 268 -6.21 7.42 -6.06
C VAL A 268 -7.05 7.86 -4.85
N LEU A 269 -8.18 7.20 -4.58
CA LEU A 269 -9.00 7.46 -3.39
C LEU A 269 -8.21 7.24 -2.09
N ILE A 270 -7.52 6.11 -1.97
CA ILE A 270 -6.68 5.78 -0.81
C ILE A 270 -5.60 6.84 -0.62
N ALA A 271 -4.90 7.22 -1.69
CA ALA A 271 -3.86 8.23 -1.67
C ALA A 271 -4.40 9.62 -1.27
N ALA A 272 -5.58 10.00 -1.76
CA ALA A 272 -6.25 11.25 -1.42
C ALA A 272 -6.61 11.32 0.07
N LEU A 273 -7.19 10.23 0.60
CA LEU A 273 -7.57 10.15 2.02
C LEU A 273 -6.33 10.16 2.93
N ILE A 274 -5.25 9.47 2.55
CA ILE A 274 -3.98 9.49 3.29
C ILE A 274 -3.36 10.89 3.25
N ARG A 275 -3.32 11.56 2.08
CA ARG A 275 -2.83 12.95 1.98
C ARG A 275 -3.66 13.89 2.85
N GLY A 276 -4.98 13.72 2.85
CA GLY A 276 -5.89 14.47 3.72
C GLY A 276 -5.61 14.24 5.21
N LEU A 277 -5.38 12.98 5.61
CA LEU A 277 -5.01 12.64 6.99
C LEU A 277 -3.71 13.28 7.42
N VAL A 278 -2.65 13.14 6.62
CA VAL A 278 -1.34 13.73 6.91
C VAL A 278 -1.43 15.24 7.07
N GLU A 279 -2.14 15.92 6.17
CA GLU A 279 -2.32 17.37 6.26
C GLU A 279 -3.16 17.78 7.47
N THR A 280 -4.26 17.06 7.76
CA THR A 280 -5.12 17.35 8.91
C THR A 280 -4.37 17.18 10.22
N GLU A 281 -3.61 16.09 10.37
CA GLU A 281 -2.89 15.80 11.60
C GLU A 281 -1.65 16.67 11.78
N ALA A 282 -1.01 17.08 10.70
CA ALA A 282 0.05 18.08 10.76
C ALA A 282 -0.47 19.43 11.26
N ARG A 283 -1.63 19.89 10.78
CA ARG A 283 -2.30 21.11 11.27
C ARG A 283 -2.72 20.97 12.73
N ASN A 284 -3.26 19.82 13.12
CA ASN A 284 -3.64 19.54 14.51
C ASN A 284 -2.43 19.62 15.46
N TRP A 285 -1.31 19.03 15.05
CA TRP A 285 -0.05 19.10 15.79
C TRP A 285 0.48 20.53 15.90
N GLN A 286 0.55 21.27 14.80
CA GLN A 286 1.00 22.66 14.78
C GLN A 286 0.11 23.58 15.66
N ALA A 287 -1.18 23.30 15.72
CA ALA A 287 -2.13 24.00 16.58
C ALA A 287 -2.08 23.57 18.06
N GLY A 288 -1.19 22.64 18.43
CA GLY A 288 -1.08 22.12 19.80
C GLY A 288 -2.31 21.33 20.26
N ARG A 289 -3.13 20.79 19.33
CA ARG A 289 -4.30 19.99 19.69
C ARG A 289 -3.86 18.69 20.34
N SER A 290 -4.52 18.33 21.44
CA SER A 290 -4.28 17.06 22.12
C SER A 290 -4.66 15.89 21.21
N ASP A 291 -3.86 14.83 21.28
CA ASP A 291 -4.12 13.57 20.62
C ASP A 291 -4.28 12.48 21.71
N PRO A 292 -5.51 12.03 21.99
CA PRO A 292 -5.72 10.97 22.96
C PRO A 292 -5.08 9.67 22.46
N PRO A 293 -4.22 9.01 23.26
CA PRO A 293 -3.50 7.83 22.83
C PRO A 293 -4.46 6.66 22.59
N ALA A 294 -4.37 6.07 21.39
CA ALA A 294 -4.99 4.80 21.10
C ALA A 294 -4.05 3.66 21.53
N ARG A 295 -4.58 2.70 22.28
CA ARG A 295 -3.79 1.55 22.71
C ARG A 295 -3.55 0.58 21.54
N THR A 296 -2.34 0.04 21.44
CA THR A 296 -1.96 -0.90 20.37
C THR A 296 -2.92 -2.08 20.28
N GLU A 297 -3.43 -2.58 21.42
CA GLU A 297 -4.39 -3.67 21.46
C GLU A 297 -5.73 -3.30 20.79
N GLN A 298 -6.20 -2.07 21.00
CA GLN A 298 -7.42 -1.56 20.35
C GLN A 298 -7.21 -1.39 18.84
N LEU A 299 -6.06 -0.84 18.47
CA LEU A 299 -5.67 -0.69 17.07
C LEU A 299 -5.58 -2.03 16.35
N ARG A 300 -5.00 -3.07 16.97
CA ARG A 300 -4.95 -4.43 16.43
C ARG A 300 -6.33 -5.02 16.20
N LEU A 301 -7.26 -4.85 17.15
CA LEU A 301 -8.64 -5.32 16.99
C LEU A 301 -9.38 -4.58 15.85
N ALA A 302 -9.17 -3.27 15.73
CA ALA A 302 -9.75 -2.48 14.64
C ALA A 302 -9.26 -2.97 13.27
N ARG A 303 -7.94 -3.21 13.12
CA ARG A 303 -7.35 -3.73 11.89
C ARG A 303 -7.78 -5.16 11.59
N TRP A 304 -7.85 -6.01 12.60
CA TRP A 304 -8.37 -7.36 12.42
C TRP A 304 -9.81 -7.32 11.90
N ARG A 305 -10.68 -6.47 12.49
CA ARG A 305 -12.05 -6.32 12.04
C ARG A 305 -12.12 -5.84 10.59
N ALA A 306 -11.33 -4.83 10.23
CA ALA A 306 -11.25 -4.30 8.88
C ALA A 306 -10.77 -5.35 7.87
N SER A 307 -9.70 -6.09 8.19
CA SER A 307 -9.18 -7.14 7.33
C SER A 307 -10.17 -8.31 7.18
N ARG A 308 -10.93 -8.63 8.24
CA ARG A 308 -11.91 -9.72 8.24
C ARG A 308 -13.13 -9.39 7.40
N SER A 309 -13.68 -8.20 7.55
CA SER A 309 -15.00 -7.83 7.01
C SER A 309 -14.93 -6.88 5.81
N GLY A 310 -13.85 -6.13 5.63
CA GLY A 310 -13.82 -5.07 4.62
C GLY A 310 -14.96 -4.07 4.84
N LEU A 311 -15.75 -3.84 3.79
CA LEU A 311 -16.90 -2.93 3.82
C LEU A 311 -18.25 -3.64 4.07
N ASP A 312 -18.26 -4.97 4.16
CA ASP A 312 -19.51 -5.78 4.18
C ASP A 312 -20.19 -5.83 5.55
N ASP A 313 -19.53 -5.38 6.62
CA ASP A 313 -20.05 -5.46 7.99
C ASP A 313 -19.71 -4.17 8.76
N VAL A 314 -19.45 -4.28 10.06
CA VAL A 314 -19.05 -3.18 10.93
C VAL A 314 -17.55 -3.01 10.96
N LEU A 315 -17.11 -1.76 11.05
CA LEU A 315 -15.75 -1.36 11.40
C LEU A 315 -15.71 -0.85 12.84
N ILE A 316 -14.52 -0.71 13.39
CA ILE A 316 -14.34 -0.03 14.66
C ILE A 316 -14.25 1.47 14.40
N ASN A 317 -15.17 2.22 14.96
CA ASN A 317 -15.19 3.67 14.88
C ASN A 317 -13.92 4.24 15.54
N PRO A 318 -13.09 5.04 14.83
CA PRO A 318 -11.78 5.51 15.31
C PRO A 318 -11.86 6.47 16.50
N VAL A 319 -13.03 7.08 16.72
CA VAL A 319 -13.25 8.05 17.82
C VAL A 319 -13.75 7.36 19.08
N THR A 320 -14.71 6.42 18.93
CA THR A 320 -15.38 5.79 20.08
C THR A 320 -14.82 4.42 20.43
N PHE A 321 -14.03 3.82 19.56
CA PHE A 321 -13.55 2.42 19.62
C PHE A 321 -14.69 1.40 19.76
N ARG A 322 -15.87 1.71 19.23
CA ARG A 322 -17.03 0.81 19.19
C ARG A 322 -17.35 0.40 17.76
N PRO A 323 -18.01 -0.78 17.57
CA PRO A 323 -18.47 -1.18 16.24
C PRO A 323 -19.48 -0.17 15.68
N ASP A 324 -19.32 0.17 14.41
CA ASP A 324 -20.25 1.01 13.66
C ASP A 324 -20.29 0.55 12.18
N LYS A 325 -21.35 0.89 11.44
CA LYS A 325 -21.48 0.51 10.03
C LYS A 325 -20.29 1.02 9.22
N ALA A 326 -19.76 0.21 8.32
CA ALA A 326 -18.60 0.58 7.50
C ALA A 326 -18.82 1.91 6.75
N VAL A 327 -20.01 2.13 6.17
CA VAL A 327 -20.35 3.39 5.49
C VAL A 327 -20.33 4.60 6.44
N ALA A 328 -20.69 4.44 7.70
CA ALA A 328 -20.63 5.52 8.67
C ALA A 328 -19.19 5.83 9.05
N VAL A 329 -18.36 4.79 9.25
CA VAL A 329 -16.93 4.97 9.58
C VAL A 329 -16.14 5.58 8.42
N THR A 330 -16.44 5.20 7.18
CA THR A 330 -15.83 5.84 6.00
C THR A 330 -16.25 7.31 5.88
N GLY A 331 -17.52 7.62 6.16
CA GLY A 331 -18.01 8.99 6.22
C GLY A 331 -17.32 9.84 7.30
N LEU A 332 -17.03 9.26 8.47
CA LEU A 332 -16.26 9.93 9.52
C LEU A 332 -14.82 10.27 9.07
N LEU A 333 -14.18 9.38 8.32
CA LEU A 333 -12.85 9.66 7.78
C LEU A 333 -12.89 10.85 6.81
N VAL A 334 -13.85 10.87 5.87
CA VAL A 334 -13.99 12.00 4.91
C VAL A 334 -14.29 13.30 5.64
N GLU A 335 -15.18 13.27 6.64
CA GLU A 335 -15.49 14.45 7.46
C GLU A 335 -14.26 14.94 8.23
N HIS A 336 -13.44 14.02 8.77
CA HIS A 336 -12.23 14.36 9.50
C HIS A 336 -11.19 15.08 8.63
N VAL A 337 -11.08 14.69 7.35
CA VAL A 337 -10.11 15.28 6.41
C VAL A 337 -10.72 16.35 5.49
N ARG A 338 -11.97 16.73 5.71
CA ARG A 338 -12.76 17.61 4.83
C ARG A 338 -12.05 18.90 4.47
N ASP A 339 -11.49 19.60 5.46
CA ASP A 339 -10.86 20.90 5.23
C ASP A 339 -9.57 20.75 4.39
N ALA A 340 -8.81 19.68 4.62
CA ALA A 340 -7.62 19.37 3.83
C ALA A 340 -7.98 19.02 2.37
N LEU A 341 -9.07 18.27 2.15
CA LEU A 341 -9.58 17.96 0.82
C LEU A 341 -10.10 19.23 0.10
N ALA A 342 -10.79 20.09 0.81
CA ALA A 342 -11.29 21.36 0.24
C ALA A 342 -10.14 22.27 -0.19
N ASP A 343 -9.12 22.41 0.64
CA ASP A 343 -7.94 23.23 0.34
C ASP A 343 -7.13 22.68 -0.84
N ALA A 344 -7.09 21.35 -1.02
CA ALA A 344 -6.46 20.70 -2.15
C ALA A 344 -7.32 20.73 -3.44
N GLY A 345 -8.61 21.02 -3.33
CA GLY A 345 -9.56 20.98 -4.44
C GLY A 345 -10.08 19.57 -4.76
N ASP A 346 -9.93 18.63 -3.83
CA ASP A 346 -10.18 17.20 -4.06
C ASP A 346 -11.59 16.73 -3.65
N THR A 347 -12.38 17.59 -3.00
CA THR A 347 -13.65 17.20 -2.34
C THR A 347 -14.60 16.45 -3.26
N LEU A 348 -14.83 16.95 -4.47
CA LEU A 348 -15.78 16.34 -5.41
C LEU A 348 -15.27 14.98 -5.92
N LEU A 349 -14.00 14.94 -6.32
CA LEU A 349 -13.40 13.69 -6.82
C LEU A 349 -13.40 12.60 -5.74
N VAL A 350 -13.04 12.93 -4.51
CA VAL A 350 -13.06 11.96 -3.39
C VAL A 350 -14.48 11.49 -3.10
N ALA A 351 -15.49 12.38 -3.16
CA ALA A 351 -16.88 11.98 -2.99
C ALA A 351 -17.33 11.00 -4.07
N ASP A 352 -17.03 11.29 -5.35
CA ASP A 352 -17.38 10.43 -6.49
C ASP A 352 -16.69 9.06 -6.41
N LEU A 353 -15.38 9.05 -6.07
CA LEU A 353 -14.61 7.81 -5.95
C LEU A 353 -15.09 6.95 -4.77
N LEU A 354 -15.37 7.58 -3.63
CA LEU A 354 -15.89 6.84 -2.47
C LEU A 354 -17.29 6.26 -2.76
N ASP A 355 -18.16 7.03 -3.39
CA ASP A 355 -19.49 6.57 -3.78
C ASP A 355 -19.39 5.37 -4.74
N ALA A 356 -18.48 5.41 -5.71
CA ALA A 356 -18.21 4.30 -6.62
C ALA A 356 -17.76 3.03 -5.88
N VAL A 357 -16.84 3.14 -4.92
CA VAL A 357 -16.39 1.99 -4.10
C VAL A 357 -17.51 1.46 -3.24
N LEU A 358 -18.29 2.33 -2.58
CA LEU A 358 -19.40 1.90 -1.71
C LEU A 358 -20.53 1.21 -2.48
N HIS A 359 -20.79 1.60 -3.73
CA HIS A 359 -21.80 0.96 -4.59
C HIS A 359 -21.29 -0.35 -5.23
N ARG A 360 -20.08 -0.35 -5.76
CA ARG A 360 -19.50 -1.49 -6.49
C ARG A 360 -18.96 -2.57 -5.55
N GLY A 361 -18.54 -2.18 -4.36
CA GLY A 361 -17.70 -2.93 -3.46
C GLY A 361 -16.20 -2.73 -3.76
N ASN A 362 -15.34 -3.13 -2.83
CA ASN A 362 -13.90 -3.17 -2.97
C ASN A 362 -13.42 -4.38 -3.79
N GLY A 363 -12.12 -4.53 -3.97
CA GLY A 363 -11.54 -5.64 -4.72
C GLY A 363 -11.92 -7.03 -4.18
N ALA A 364 -12.08 -7.18 -2.87
CA ALA A 364 -12.49 -8.46 -2.27
C ALA A 364 -13.93 -8.85 -2.65
N ALA A 365 -14.84 -7.88 -2.66
CA ALA A 365 -16.22 -8.10 -3.11
C ALA A 365 -16.27 -8.45 -4.59
N ALA A 366 -15.49 -7.75 -5.44
CA ALA A 366 -15.38 -8.03 -6.87
C ALA A 366 -14.84 -9.45 -7.14
N GLN A 367 -13.78 -9.86 -6.46
CA GLN A 367 -13.21 -11.20 -6.58
C GLN A 367 -14.21 -12.29 -6.18
N ARG A 368 -14.92 -12.14 -5.06
CA ARG A 368 -15.95 -13.09 -4.62
C ARG A 368 -17.13 -13.14 -5.57
N SER A 369 -17.58 -11.99 -6.07
CA SER A 369 -18.65 -11.92 -7.07
C SER A 369 -18.26 -12.69 -8.34
N GLU A 370 -17.03 -12.52 -8.84
CA GLU A 370 -16.57 -13.26 -10.02
C GLU A 370 -16.46 -14.77 -9.74
N TYR A 371 -15.95 -15.16 -8.58
CA TYR A 371 -15.89 -16.55 -8.18
C TYR A 371 -17.28 -17.21 -8.09
N GLN A 372 -18.27 -16.51 -7.52
CA GLN A 372 -19.64 -17.02 -7.40
C GLN A 372 -20.32 -17.32 -8.74
N ARG A 373 -19.88 -16.69 -9.82
CA ARG A 373 -20.47 -16.91 -11.17
C ARG A 373 -20.20 -18.31 -11.72
N ARG A 374 -18.98 -18.85 -11.50
CA ARG A 374 -18.55 -20.14 -12.11
C ARG A 374 -17.77 -21.04 -11.16
N GLY A 375 -17.43 -20.63 -9.95
CA GLY A 375 -16.61 -21.38 -8.99
C GLY A 375 -15.15 -21.60 -9.44
N ARG A 376 -14.61 -20.71 -10.28
CA ARG A 376 -13.28 -20.87 -10.86
C ARG A 376 -12.37 -19.70 -10.49
N LEU A 377 -11.30 -19.98 -9.75
CA LEU A 377 -10.33 -18.94 -9.34
C LEU A 377 -9.56 -18.35 -10.52
N VAL A 378 -9.42 -19.09 -11.64
CA VAL A 378 -8.82 -18.55 -12.86
C VAL A 378 -9.64 -17.39 -13.44
N ASP A 379 -10.96 -17.45 -13.34
CA ASP A 379 -11.83 -16.37 -13.84
C ASP A 379 -11.65 -15.10 -12.98
N VAL A 380 -11.47 -15.25 -11.65
CA VAL A 380 -11.14 -14.15 -10.73
C VAL A 380 -9.83 -13.45 -11.14
N ILE A 381 -8.78 -14.22 -11.40
CA ILE A 381 -7.48 -13.67 -11.79
C ILE A 381 -7.55 -12.99 -13.16
N THR A 382 -8.26 -13.62 -14.13
CA THR A 382 -8.44 -13.05 -15.46
C THR A 382 -9.19 -11.71 -15.41
N ALA A 383 -10.26 -11.65 -14.62
CA ALA A 383 -11.01 -10.40 -14.43
C ALA A 383 -10.16 -9.32 -13.76
N ALA A 384 -9.39 -9.67 -12.70
CA ALA A 384 -8.50 -8.74 -12.04
C ALA A 384 -7.41 -8.22 -12.98
N ALA A 385 -6.79 -9.08 -13.81
CA ALA A 385 -5.78 -8.67 -14.78
C ALA A 385 -6.36 -7.71 -15.83
N ALA A 386 -7.58 -7.95 -16.30
CA ALA A 386 -8.26 -7.05 -17.24
C ALA A 386 -8.55 -5.66 -16.59
N THR A 387 -8.97 -5.66 -15.32
CA THR A 387 -9.24 -4.42 -14.58
C THR A 387 -7.95 -3.65 -14.27
N THR A 388 -6.83 -4.33 -14.00
CA THR A 388 -5.53 -3.71 -13.69
C THR A 388 -5.07 -2.75 -14.78
N THR A 389 -5.42 -3.03 -16.03
CA THR A 389 -4.93 -2.32 -17.22
C THR A 389 -6.01 -1.52 -17.96
N SER A 390 -7.21 -1.40 -17.37
CA SER A 390 -8.34 -0.66 -17.93
C SER A 390 -8.24 0.85 -17.72
#